data_f868798959ca228a0defa0056604bb69
#
_entry.id   f868798959ca228a0defa0056604bb69
#
_cell.length_a   1.000
_cell.length_b   1.000
_cell.length_c   1.000
_cell.angle_alpha   90.00
_cell.angle_beta   90.00
_cell.angle_gamma   90.00
#
_symmetry.space_group_name_H-M   'P 1'
#
loop_
_entity.id
_entity.type
_entity.pdbx_description
1 polymer ?
#
loop_
_entity_poly.entity_id
_entity_poly.type
_entity_poly.pdbx_seq_one_letter_code
_entity_poly.pdbx_strand_id
1 'polypeptide(L)'
;MMFFLENVRVIRNDCVGDGLYELECFAPQVAGSGRPGQFVHVEVKPCSSKSVSPLLRRPFSLYGVDAERGTISILYRIRGSGTSILAQTRPEECLSVLGPLGNGFSLPDKESSTLLVGGGMGIAPLVYL
;
A
#
# COMPACT_ATOMS: atom_id res chain seq x y z
N MET A 1 8.44 16.02 -6.54
CA MET A 1 7.84 14.70 -6.18
C MET A 1 7.40 14.03 -7.46
N MET A 2 7.79 12.78 -7.66
CA MET A 2 7.36 11.99 -8.81
C MET A 2 6.35 10.94 -8.32
N PHE A 3 5.20 10.87 -8.96
CA PHE A 3 4.16 9.88 -8.69
C PHE A 3 3.60 9.32 -10.01
N PHE A 4 3.05 8.15 -9.95
CA PHE A 4 2.57 7.40 -11.11
C PHE A 4 1.12 6.96 -10.87
N LEU A 5 0.35 6.93 -11.94
CA LEU A 5 -0.91 6.21 -12.00
C LEU A 5 -0.64 4.88 -12.71
N GLU A 6 -0.65 3.80 -11.95
CA GLU A 6 -0.21 2.49 -12.44
C GLU A 6 -1.30 1.44 -12.24
N ASN A 7 -1.52 0.64 -13.26
CA ASN A 7 -2.33 -0.57 -13.14
C ASN A 7 -1.42 -1.69 -12.67
N VAL A 8 -1.66 -2.17 -11.46
CA VAL A 8 -0.80 -3.12 -10.76
C VAL A 8 -1.44 -4.49 -10.69
N ARG A 9 -0.63 -5.53 -10.82
CA ARG A 9 -1.08 -6.91 -10.65
C ARG A 9 -0.96 -7.33 -9.20
N VAL A 10 -2.04 -7.85 -8.65
CA VAL A 10 -2.05 -8.41 -7.30
C VAL A 10 -1.25 -9.73 -7.28
N ILE A 11 -0.28 -9.84 -6.40
CA ILE A 11 0.51 -11.05 -6.16
C ILE A 11 -0.14 -11.89 -5.07
N ARG A 12 -0.48 -11.26 -3.94
CA ARG A 12 -1.20 -11.89 -2.83
C ARG A 12 -2.01 -10.86 -2.06
N ASN A 13 -3.04 -11.33 -1.40
CA ASN A 13 -3.90 -10.51 -0.55
C ASN A 13 -4.39 -11.41 0.61
N ASP A 14 -3.57 -11.52 1.65
CA ASP A 14 -3.72 -12.51 2.69
C ASP A 14 -4.28 -11.92 3.97
N CYS A 15 -5.23 -12.63 4.57
CA CYS A 15 -5.69 -12.34 5.92
C CYS A 15 -4.59 -12.76 6.92
N VAL A 16 -3.99 -11.80 7.58
CA VAL A 16 -2.89 -12.02 8.54
C VAL A 16 -3.33 -11.86 9.99
N GLY A 17 -4.59 -11.54 10.22
CA GLY A 17 -5.17 -11.37 11.54
C GLY A 17 -6.68 -11.14 11.44
N ASP A 18 -7.34 -10.84 12.54
CA ASP A 18 -8.78 -10.56 12.58
C ASP A 18 -9.11 -9.27 11.81
N GLY A 19 -9.61 -9.44 10.59
CA GLY A 19 -9.90 -8.37 9.65
C GLY A 19 -8.68 -7.58 9.18
N LEU A 20 -7.47 -8.09 9.41
CA LEU A 20 -6.20 -7.50 8.99
C LEU A 20 -5.66 -8.24 7.77
N TYR A 21 -5.31 -7.50 6.73
CA TYR A 21 -4.85 -8.03 5.45
C TYR A 21 -3.52 -7.42 5.04
N GLU A 22 -2.68 -8.24 4.42
CA GLU A 22 -1.49 -7.79 3.71
C GLU A 22 -1.68 -8.01 2.21
N LEU A 23 -1.64 -6.91 1.45
CA LEU A 23 -1.74 -6.90 -0.01
C LEU A 23 -0.36 -6.63 -0.59
N GLU A 24 0.13 -7.51 -1.45
CA GLU A 24 1.35 -7.32 -2.25
C GLU A 24 1.00 -7.21 -3.73
N CYS A 25 1.54 -6.18 -4.38
CA CYS A 25 1.31 -5.90 -5.79
C CYS A 25 2.62 -5.74 -6.56
N PHE A 26 2.63 -6.17 -7.82
CA PHE A 26 3.67 -5.81 -8.77
C PHE A 26 3.39 -4.40 -9.30
N ALA A 27 4.18 -3.43 -8.85
CA ALA A 27 4.04 -2.00 -9.08
C ALA A 27 5.42 -1.36 -9.29
N PRO A 28 6.12 -1.68 -10.39
CA PRO A 28 7.53 -1.35 -10.56
C PRO A 28 7.82 0.15 -10.56
N GLN A 29 6.92 1.00 -11.05
CA GLN A 29 7.13 2.45 -11.04
C GLN A 29 7.03 3.01 -9.61
N VAL A 30 6.03 2.59 -8.86
CA VAL A 30 5.88 2.99 -7.45
C VAL A 30 7.02 2.42 -6.61
N ALA A 31 7.39 1.16 -6.84
CA ALA A 31 8.48 0.50 -6.10
C ALA A 31 9.84 1.16 -6.36
N GLY A 32 10.10 1.60 -7.58
CA GLY A 32 11.38 2.27 -7.94
C GLY A 32 11.58 3.64 -7.28
N SER A 33 10.53 4.26 -6.72
CA SER A 33 10.60 5.61 -6.16
C SER A 33 10.00 5.74 -4.75
N GLY A 34 9.35 4.70 -4.25
CA GLY A 34 8.73 4.69 -2.92
C GLY A 34 9.74 4.79 -1.79
N ARG A 35 9.41 5.59 -0.77
CA ARG A 35 10.24 5.81 0.43
C ARG A 35 9.43 5.52 1.70
N PRO A 36 10.10 5.12 2.80
CA PRO A 36 9.45 4.99 4.10
C PRO A 36 8.69 6.27 4.49
N GLY A 37 7.48 6.11 4.99
CA GLY A 37 6.60 7.23 5.38
C GLY A 37 5.66 7.71 4.28
N GLN A 38 5.85 7.29 3.03
CA GLN A 38 4.93 7.58 1.94
C GLN A 38 3.75 6.61 1.90
N PHE A 39 2.75 6.94 1.11
CA PHE A 39 1.52 6.18 0.93
C PHE A 39 1.10 6.11 -0.53
N VAL A 40 0.13 5.30 -0.83
CA VAL A 40 -0.51 5.18 -2.14
C VAL A 40 -2.01 5.36 -2.03
N HIS A 41 -2.65 5.84 -3.08
CA HIS A 41 -4.09 5.82 -3.25
C HIS A 41 -4.48 4.63 -4.13
N VAL A 42 -5.31 3.74 -3.61
CA VAL A 42 -5.76 2.54 -4.31
C VAL A 42 -7.24 2.68 -4.70
N GLU A 43 -7.55 2.39 -5.94
CA GLU A 43 -8.92 2.12 -6.36
C GLU A 43 -9.26 0.69 -5.90
N VAL A 44 -10.13 0.58 -4.90
CA VAL A 44 -10.32 -0.67 -4.12
C VAL A 44 -11.08 -1.77 -4.85
N LYS A 45 -11.53 -1.50 -6.06
CA LYS A 45 -12.20 -2.47 -6.94
C LYS A 45 -11.25 -2.89 -8.08
N PRO A 46 -11.36 -4.12 -8.59
CA PRO A 46 -10.55 -4.56 -9.73
C PRO A 46 -10.74 -3.69 -10.97
N CYS A 47 -9.70 -3.53 -11.78
CA CYS A 47 -9.75 -2.77 -13.03
C CYS A 47 -10.84 -3.26 -14.00
N SER A 48 -11.20 -4.53 -13.93
CA SER A 48 -12.28 -5.15 -14.71
C SER A 48 -13.69 -4.78 -14.22
N SER A 49 -13.82 -4.19 -13.03
CA SER A 49 -15.11 -3.83 -12.46
C SER A 49 -15.78 -2.71 -13.23
N LYS A 50 -17.03 -2.92 -13.60
CA LYS A 50 -17.87 -1.88 -14.22
C LYS A 50 -18.64 -1.04 -13.18
N SER A 51 -18.53 -1.37 -11.90
CA SER A 51 -19.18 -0.62 -10.83
C SER A 51 -18.55 0.76 -10.66
N VAL A 52 -19.38 1.77 -10.47
CA VAL A 52 -18.93 3.12 -10.10
C VAL A 52 -18.70 3.27 -8.60
N SER A 53 -19.18 2.33 -7.81
CA SER A 53 -19.03 2.35 -6.34
C SER A 53 -18.05 1.26 -5.87
N PRO A 54 -17.16 1.57 -4.93
CA PRO A 54 -16.89 2.89 -4.34
C PRO A 54 -16.17 3.81 -5.34
N LEU A 55 -16.58 5.07 -5.38
CA LEU A 55 -16.05 6.04 -6.34
C LEU A 55 -14.63 6.48 -6.03
N LEU A 56 -14.35 6.76 -4.75
CA LEU A 56 -13.09 7.36 -4.33
C LEU A 56 -12.04 6.31 -4.02
N ARG A 57 -10.79 6.64 -4.37
CA ARG A 57 -9.61 5.90 -3.93
C ARG A 57 -9.45 5.95 -2.41
N ARG A 58 -8.76 4.99 -1.84
CA ARG A 58 -8.43 4.93 -0.41
C ARG A 58 -6.93 5.05 -0.22
N PRO A 59 -6.47 5.85 0.76
CA PRO A 59 -5.06 5.97 1.09
C PRO A 59 -4.58 4.80 1.94
N PHE A 60 -3.42 4.26 1.58
CA PHE A 60 -2.75 3.22 2.35
C PHE A 60 -1.25 3.52 2.43
N SER A 61 -0.70 3.47 3.65
CA SER A 61 0.74 3.60 3.85
C SER A 61 1.49 2.47 3.17
N LEU A 62 2.65 2.77 2.59
CA LEU A 62 3.58 1.75 2.15
C LEU A 62 4.08 0.98 3.37
N TYR A 63 3.79 -0.31 3.41
CA TYR A 63 4.21 -1.24 4.45
C TYR A 63 5.56 -1.89 4.13
N GLY A 64 5.83 -2.07 2.84
CA GLY A 64 7.08 -2.54 2.31
C GLY A 64 7.24 -2.19 0.84
N VAL A 65 8.47 -2.11 0.42
CA VAL A 65 8.86 -1.90 -0.99
C VAL A 65 10.07 -2.76 -1.30
N ASP A 66 10.02 -3.49 -2.40
CA ASP A 66 11.15 -4.21 -2.97
C ASP A 66 11.38 -3.68 -4.39
N ALA A 67 12.35 -2.79 -4.53
CA ALA A 67 12.66 -2.14 -5.81
C ALA A 67 13.26 -3.12 -6.83
N GLU A 68 13.96 -4.17 -6.39
CA GLU A 68 14.53 -5.17 -7.29
C GLU A 68 13.46 -6.07 -7.88
N ARG A 69 12.50 -6.49 -7.07
CA ARG A 69 11.34 -7.28 -7.51
C ARG A 69 10.23 -6.43 -8.13
N GLY A 70 10.30 -5.10 -7.97
CA GLY A 70 9.26 -4.18 -8.43
C GLY A 70 7.95 -4.34 -7.67
N THR A 71 8.00 -4.67 -6.39
CA THR A 71 6.80 -4.92 -5.59
C THR A 71 6.61 -3.92 -4.46
N ILE A 72 5.36 -3.66 -4.15
CA ILE A 72 4.95 -2.90 -2.97
C ILE A 72 4.00 -3.74 -2.12
N SER A 73 4.02 -3.54 -0.81
CA SER A 73 3.02 -4.10 0.09
C SER A 73 2.34 -3.01 0.91
N ILE A 74 1.08 -3.25 1.21
CA ILE A 74 0.26 -2.46 2.13
C ILE A 74 -0.38 -3.36 3.17
N LEU A 75 -0.49 -2.85 4.39
CA LEU A 75 -1.18 -3.50 5.48
C LEU A 75 -2.46 -2.70 5.76
N TYR A 76 -3.61 -3.37 5.76
CA TYR A 76 -4.89 -2.68 5.98
C TYR A 76 -5.86 -3.52 6.82
N ARG A 77 -6.78 -2.83 7.45
CA ARG A 77 -7.87 -3.45 8.22
C ARG A 77 -9.20 -3.20 7.53
N ILE A 78 -10.08 -4.18 7.51
CA ILE A 78 -11.45 -3.99 7.05
C ILE A 78 -12.15 -3.01 7.99
N ARG A 79 -12.64 -1.89 7.42
CA ARG A 79 -13.34 -0.82 8.15
C ARG A 79 -14.68 -0.44 7.55
N GLY A 80 -14.91 -0.74 6.28
CA GLY A 80 -16.12 -0.35 5.57
C GLY A 80 -16.19 -1.02 4.21
N SER A 81 -17.09 -0.56 3.35
CA SER A 81 -17.35 -1.17 2.03
C SER A 81 -16.10 -1.21 1.14
N GLY A 82 -15.30 -0.15 1.12
CA GLY A 82 -14.11 -0.09 0.27
C GLY A 82 -13.07 -1.15 0.64
N THR A 83 -12.70 -1.25 1.92
CA THR A 83 -11.73 -2.26 2.39
C THR A 83 -12.32 -3.67 2.36
N SER A 84 -13.64 -3.83 2.51
CA SER A 84 -14.31 -5.13 2.34
C SER A 84 -14.24 -5.61 0.89
N ILE A 85 -14.39 -4.72 -0.08
CA ILE A 85 -14.22 -5.04 -1.51
C ILE A 85 -12.75 -5.38 -1.80
N LEU A 86 -11.82 -4.56 -1.30
CA LEU A 86 -10.38 -4.80 -1.48
C LEU A 86 -9.97 -6.18 -0.94
N ALA A 87 -10.53 -6.60 0.21
CA ALA A 87 -10.25 -7.90 0.82
C ALA A 87 -10.70 -9.10 -0.04
N GLN A 88 -11.59 -8.90 -1.01
CA GLN A 88 -12.06 -9.92 -1.94
C GLN A 88 -11.20 -10.00 -3.21
N THR A 89 -10.27 -9.07 -3.40
CA THR A 89 -9.37 -9.07 -4.56
C THR A 89 -8.43 -10.26 -4.50
N ARG A 90 -8.32 -10.97 -5.61
CA ARG A 90 -7.57 -12.21 -5.74
C ARG A 90 -6.22 -11.99 -6.42
N PRO A 91 -5.24 -12.88 -6.23
CA PRO A 91 -4.04 -12.92 -7.05
C PRO A 91 -4.36 -12.89 -8.54
N GLU A 92 -3.51 -12.24 -9.31
CA GLU A 92 -3.61 -11.98 -10.75
C GLU A 92 -4.66 -10.92 -11.16
N GLU A 93 -5.53 -10.47 -10.26
CA GLU A 93 -6.41 -9.33 -10.56
C GLU A 93 -5.61 -8.02 -10.61
N CYS A 94 -6.16 -7.06 -11.33
CA CYS A 94 -5.57 -5.74 -11.52
C CYS A 94 -6.24 -4.71 -10.61
N LEU A 95 -5.42 -3.89 -9.96
CA LEU A 95 -5.87 -2.70 -9.24
C LEU A 95 -5.22 -1.46 -9.84
N SER A 96 -5.88 -0.32 -9.71
CA SER A 96 -5.31 0.98 -10.09
C SER A 96 -4.74 1.67 -8.85
N VAL A 97 -3.45 2.00 -8.89
CA VAL A 97 -2.69 2.61 -7.80
C VAL A 97 -2.11 3.94 -8.25
N LEU A 98 -2.27 4.96 -7.43
CA LEU A 98 -1.64 6.28 -7.61
C LEU A 98 -0.62 6.49 -6.49
N GLY A 99 0.64 6.67 -6.84
CA GLY A 99 1.70 6.91 -5.88
C GLY A 99 3.12 6.83 -6.45
N PRO A 100 4.14 6.90 -5.61
CA PRO A 100 4.07 7.16 -4.17
C PRO A 100 3.66 8.62 -3.88
N LEU A 101 2.93 8.84 -2.79
CA LEU A 101 2.43 10.14 -2.38
C LEU A 101 2.97 10.53 -0.99
N GLY A 102 2.93 11.81 -0.69
CA GLY A 102 3.42 12.35 0.58
C GLY A 102 4.94 12.47 0.66
N ASN A 103 5.40 13.00 1.77
CA ASN A 103 6.82 13.11 2.08
C ASN A 103 7.28 11.85 2.82
N GLY A 104 8.46 11.34 2.49
CA GLY A 104 9.09 10.28 3.27
C GLY A 104 9.54 10.75 4.65
N PHE A 105 9.86 9.81 5.54
CA PHE A 105 10.48 10.15 6.81
C PHE A 105 11.86 10.76 6.61
N SER A 106 12.19 11.74 7.44
CA SER A 106 13.57 12.19 7.59
C SER A 106 14.32 11.16 8.42
N LEU A 107 15.33 10.53 7.83
CA LEU A 107 16.14 9.55 8.54
C LEU A 107 17.16 10.27 9.43
N PRO A 108 17.36 9.81 10.68
CA PRO A 108 18.38 10.37 11.55
C PRO A 108 19.78 10.01 11.06
N ASP A 109 20.78 10.74 11.53
CA ASP A 109 22.17 10.39 11.29
C ASP A 109 22.52 9.01 11.84
N LYS A 110 23.49 8.34 11.23
CA LYS A 110 23.89 6.97 11.57
C LYS A 110 24.33 6.78 13.03
N GLU A 111 24.72 7.86 13.70
CA GLU A 111 25.15 7.86 15.09
C GLU A 111 24.01 8.09 16.09
N SER A 112 22.80 8.39 15.58
CA SER A 112 21.62 8.66 16.43
C SER A 112 20.86 7.37 16.74
N SER A 113 20.43 7.24 18.02
CA SER A 113 19.47 6.20 18.39
C SER A 113 18.06 6.66 18.07
N THR A 114 17.28 5.80 17.45
CA THR A 114 15.90 6.09 17.06
C THR A 114 14.94 5.16 17.77
N LEU A 115 13.94 5.73 18.43
CA LEU A 115 12.82 4.99 19.01
C LEU A 115 11.61 5.11 18.08
N LEU A 116 11.10 3.98 17.61
CA LEU A 116 9.87 3.90 16.83
C LEU A 116 8.70 3.53 17.75
N VAL A 117 7.64 4.33 17.71
CA VAL A 117 6.42 4.09 18.51
C VAL A 117 5.23 4.03 17.54
N GLY A 118 4.59 2.88 17.46
CA GLY A 118 3.44 2.64 16.61
C GLY A 118 2.26 2.06 17.38
N GLY A 119 1.06 2.55 17.11
CA GLY A 119 -0.18 2.04 17.69
C GLY A 119 -1.20 1.73 16.59
N GLY A 120 -1.87 0.57 16.67
CA GLY A 120 -2.85 0.16 15.67
C GLY A 120 -2.27 0.12 14.25
N MET A 121 -3.00 0.64 13.26
CA MET A 121 -2.54 0.69 11.87
C MET A 121 -1.39 1.67 11.62
N GLY A 122 -1.09 2.56 12.58
CA GLY A 122 0.06 3.45 12.51
C GLY A 122 1.41 2.74 12.50
N ILE A 123 1.45 1.44 12.81
CA ILE A 123 2.65 0.62 12.69
C ILE A 123 3.08 0.39 11.24
N ALA A 124 2.14 0.38 10.29
CA ALA A 124 2.41 0.01 8.91
C ALA A 124 3.56 0.81 8.27
N PRO A 125 3.59 2.15 8.31
CA PRO A 125 4.69 2.92 7.71
C PRO A 125 6.02 2.77 8.45
N LEU A 126 6.01 2.32 9.71
CA LEU A 126 7.22 2.13 10.53
C LEU A 126 7.93 0.81 10.20
N VAL A 127 7.23 -0.16 9.66
CA VAL A 127 7.83 -1.47 9.30
C VAL A 127 8.73 -1.34 8.08
N TYR A 128 8.37 -0.44 7.15
CA TYR A 128 9.19 -0.17 5.96
C TYR A 128 10.43 0.68 6.27
N LEU A 129 10.47 1.38 7.41
CA LEU A 129 11.59 2.24 7.81
C LEU A 129 12.83 1.42 8.17
#